data_658dc463cdc76c6f79c6c7e8c7720b7f
#
_entry.id   658dc463cdc76c6f79c6c7e8c7720b7f
#
_cell.length_a   1.000
_cell.length_b   1.000
_cell.length_c   1.000
_cell.angle_alpha   90.00
_cell.angle_beta   90.00
_cell.angle_gamma   90.00
#
_symmetry.space_group_name_H-M   'P 1'
#
loop_
_entity.id
_entity.type
_entity.pdbx_description
1 polymer ?
#
loop_
_entity_poly.entity_id
_entity_poly.type
_entity_poly.pdbx_seq_one_letter_code
_entity_poly.pdbx_strand_id
1 'polypeptide(L)'
;MDNFKLNSIEEALDDFREGKFVIVVDDEDRENEGDFIIAAEKITPEAVNFMLKNGRGVLCAPITLSRCKELELTPQVNSNTSLLGTPFTVTIDKVEGCTTGVSTADRAATIKALADPTSKPETFARPGHINPLYAQDNGVLRRAGHTEASIDLARLAGLYPAAALIEIMNEDGTMARMPQLVEIAKEHNLKIISIKDLIEYRLKQESLVEKGEEVDMPTEHGHFRLIPFRQKSNGLEHIALIKGEWNEDEPVLVRVHSSCMTGDIFGSQRCDCGAQLHEAMKLIDQTGKGVIVYLNQEGRGIGLMNKMRAYKLQEEGMDTVDANLCLGFKADERDYGVGAEILRQVGVHKMRLITNNPVKRIGLESYGLTITENVGIEIEPNSYNSRYLHTKAERMGHTLHFEKE
;
A
#
# COMPACT_ATOMS: atom_id res chain seq x y z
N MET A 1 -23.17 -16.61 -14.79
CA MET A 1 -22.21 -16.75 -13.68
C MET A 1 -22.94 -16.31 -12.44
N ASP A 2 -23.20 -17.22 -11.51
CA ASP A 2 -23.85 -16.87 -10.25
C ASP A 2 -22.96 -15.83 -9.55
N ASN A 3 -23.58 -14.71 -9.15
CA ASN A 3 -22.91 -13.65 -8.39
C ASN A 3 -22.47 -14.23 -7.02
N PHE A 4 -21.27 -14.82 -6.95
CA PHE A 4 -20.70 -15.22 -5.66
C PHE A 4 -20.48 -13.96 -4.83
N LYS A 5 -21.17 -13.88 -3.70
CA LYS A 5 -21.00 -12.78 -2.76
C LYS A 5 -19.86 -13.14 -1.80
N LEU A 6 -18.86 -12.29 -1.69
CA LEU A 6 -17.79 -12.42 -0.68
C LEU A 6 -18.39 -12.45 0.73
N ASN A 7 -17.70 -13.11 1.63
CA ASN A 7 -18.09 -13.14 3.05
C ASN A 7 -17.81 -11.78 3.72
N SER A 8 -18.49 -11.50 4.82
CA SER A 8 -18.19 -10.32 5.62
C SER A 8 -16.86 -10.48 6.35
N ILE A 9 -16.27 -9.34 6.72
CA ILE A 9 -15.02 -9.35 7.50
C ILE A 9 -15.25 -9.99 8.88
N GLU A 10 -16.40 -9.75 9.50
CA GLU A 10 -16.77 -10.33 10.79
C GLU A 10 -16.81 -11.85 10.73
N GLU A 11 -17.45 -12.44 9.71
CA GLU A 11 -17.49 -13.90 9.51
C GLU A 11 -16.08 -14.49 9.36
N ALA A 12 -15.21 -13.79 8.61
CA ALA A 12 -13.82 -14.22 8.44
C ALA A 12 -13.02 -14.12 9.74
N LEU A 13 -13.23 -13.05 10.52
CA LEU A 13 -12.57 -12.86 11.82
C LEU A 13 -12.98 -13.94 12.82
N ASP A 14 -14.24 -14.40 12.82
CA ASP A 14 -14.70 -15.47 13.68
C ASP A 14 -13.98 -16.79 13.33
N ASP A 15 -13.92 -17.15 12.06
CA ASP A 15 -13.18 -18.34 11.60
C ASP A 15 -11.67 -18.21 11.91
N PHE A 16 -11.09 -17.03 11.75
CA PHE A 16 -9.67 -16.79 12.03
C PHE A 16 -9.33 -16.95 13.52
N ARG A 17 -10.21 -16.50 14.43
CA ARG A 17 -10.07 -16.73 15.90
C ARG A 17 -10.08 -18.20 16.25
N GLU A 18 -10.88 -18.99 15.56
CA GLU A 18 -10.95 -20.45 15.74
C GLU A 18 -9.76 -21.19 15.14
N GLY A 19 -8.88 -20.52 14.42
CA GLY A 19 -7.72 -21.12 13.76
C GLY A 19 -8.06 -21.81 12.44
N LYS A 20 -9.13 -21.40 11.78
CA LYS A 20 -9.47 -21.80 10.42
C LYS A 20 -8.78 -20.89 9.40
N PHE A 21 -8.65 -21.39 8.18
CA PHE A 21 -8.16 -20.62 7.06
C PHE A 21 -9.20 -19.63 6.56
N VAL A 22 -8.71 -18.48 6.10
CA VAL A 22 -9.47 -17.53 5.30
C VAL A 22 -8.76 -17.38 3.96
N ILE A 23 -9.51 -17.37 2.86
CA ILE A 23 -8.99 -16.99 1.55
C ILE A 23 -9.12 -15.48 1.44
N VAL A 24 -8.00 -14.81 1.20
CA VAL A 24 -7.96 -13.36 0.98
C VAL A 24 -7.58 -13.10 -0.47
N VAL A 25 -8.36 -12.27 -1.16
CA VAL A 25 -8.10 -11.89 -2.56
C VAL A 25 -7.74 -10.42 -2.63
N ASP A 26 -6.84 -10.07 -3.53
CA ASP A 26 -6.49 -8.69 -3.82
C ASP A 26 -7.18 -8.20 -5.10
N ASP A 27 -6.87 -6.96 -5.50
CA ASP A 27 -7.48 -6.31 -6.66
C ASP A 27 -7.01 -6.94 -7.98
N GLU A 28 -7.90 -6.98 -8.99
CA GLU A 28 -7.60 -7.50 -10.33
C GLU A 28 -6.47 -6.72 -11.01
N ASP A 29 -6.33 -5.42 -10.70
CA ASP A 29 -5.29 -4.55 -11.24
C ASP A 29 -3.95 -4.64 -10.47
N ARG A 30 -3.87 -5.47 -9.38
CA ARG A 30 -2.65 -5.64 -8.59
C ARG A 30 -1.97 -7.00 -8.89
N GLU A 31 -2.19 -8.05 -8.11
CA GLU A 31 -1.71 -9.43 -8.34
C GLU A 31 -2.80 -10.29 -8.93
N ASN A 32 -4.06 -9.96 -8.59
CA ASN A 32 -5.25 -10.73 -8.94
C ASN A 32 -5.14 -12.17 -8.44
N GLU A 33 -4.69 -12.36 -7.19
CA GLU A 33 -4.41 -13.66 -6.59
C GLU A 33 -5.24 -13.87 -5.32
N GLY A 34 -5.27 -15.10 -4.84
CA GLY A 34 -5.86 -15.48 -3.56
C GLY A 34 -4.89 -16.29 -2.74
N ASP A 35 -4.79 -15.96 -1.45
CA ASP A 35 -3.93 -16.64 -0.50
C ASP A 35 -4.76 -17.35 0.58
N PHE A 36 -4.31 -18.57 0.99
CA PHE A 36 -4.73 -19.11 2.27
C PHE A 36 -3.99 -18.41 3.39
N ILE A 37 -4.72 -17.86 4.35
CA ILE A 37 -4.15 -17.19 5.52
C ILE A 37 -4.69 -17.81 6.80
N ILE A 38 -3.80 -18.02 7.79
CA ILE A 38 -4.12 -18.51 9.13
C ILE A 38 -3.26 -17.81 10.18
N ALA A 39 -3.79 -17.58 11.38
CA ALA A 39 -3.02 -17.01 12.48
C ALA A 39 -1.83 -17.89 12.88
N ALA A 40 -0.64 -17.30 13.05
CA ALA A 40 0.58 -18.05 13.39
C ALA A 40 0.49 -18.78 14.74
N GLU A 41 -0.20 -18.21 15.74
CA GLU A 41 -0.38 -18.87 17.04
C GLU A 41 -1.31 -20.10 16.98
N LYS A 42 -2.15 -20.20 15.93
CA LYS A 42 -3.09 -21.31 15.70
C LYS A 42 -2.54 -22.35 14.72
N ILE A 43 -1.38 -22.12 14.12
CA ILE A 43 -0.79 -23.04 13.13
C ILE A 43 -0.52 -24.42 13.71
N THR A 44 -0.81 -25.45 12.94
CA THR A 44 -0.54 -26.86 13.27
C THR A 44 0.21 -27.56 12.12
N PRO A 45 0.85 -28.71 12.35
CA PRO A 45 1.44 -29.49 11.27
C PRO A 45 0.45 -29.86 10.15
N GLU A 46 -0.81 -30.14 10.51
CA GLU A 46 -1.89 -30.46 9.58
C GLU A 46 -2.25 -29.21 8.73
N ALA A 47 -2.28 -28.02 9.36
CA ALA A 47 -2.51 -26.76 8.66
C ALA A 47 -1.38 -26.48 7.66
N VAL A 48 -0.12 -26.65 8.06
CA VAL A 48 1.02 -26.51 7.12
C VAL A 48 0.91 -27.50 5.97
N ASN A 49 0.55 -28.77 6.26
CA ASN A 49 0.35 -29.77 5.22
C ASN A 49 -0.79 -29.41 4.26
N PHE A 50 -1.89 -28.87 4.79
CA PHE A 50 -3.01 -28.37 3.99
C PHE A 50 -2.55 -27.23 3.05
N MET A 51 -1.83 -26.25 3.58
CA MET A 51 -1.30 -25.12 2.78
C MET A 51 -0.41 -25.60 1.63
N LEU A 52 0.56 -26.47 1.92
CA LEU A 52 1.48 -26.99 0.92
C LEU A 52 0.78 -27.84 -0.16
N LYS A 53 -0.23 -28.62 0.24
CA LYS A 53 -0.96 -29.48 -0.69
C LYS A 53 -1.94 -28.72 -1.57
N ASN A 54 -2.65 -27.76 -1.02
CA ASN A 54 -3.76 -27.07 -1.69
C ASN A 54 -3.39 -25.66 -2.19
N GLY A 55 -2.43 -24.99 -1.54
CA GLY A 55 -1.92 -23.69 -1.98
C GLY A 55 -0.88 -23.83 -3.09
N ARG A 56 0.14 -24.62 -2.87
CA ARG A 56 1.26 -24.92 -3.81
C ARG A 56 2.21 -23.74 -4.05
N GLY A 57 1.92 -22.54 -3.54
CA GLY A 57 2.76 -21.34 -3.60
C GLY A 57 3.95 -21.38 -2.63
N VAL A 58 4.43 -20.23 -2.23
CA VAL A 58 5.54 -20.05 -1.29
C VAL A 58 5.01 -19.87 0.12
N LEU A 59 5.29 -20.81 1.02
CA LEU A 59 4.89 -20.67 2.42
C LEU A 59 5.66 -19.55 3.09
N CYS A 60 4.96 -18.50 3.47
CA CYS A 60 5.48 -17.30 4.10
C CYS A 60 4.88 -17.09 5.50
N ALA A 61 5.60 -16.33 6.32
CA ALA A 61 5.18 -16.00 7.69
C ALA A 61 5.21 -14.47 7.91
N PRO A 62 4.10 -13.76 7.63
CA PRO A 62 3.95 -12.35 7.96
C PRO A 62 4.10 -12.07 9.46
N ILE A 63 4.91 -11.06 9.78
CA ILE A 63 5.10 -10.51 11.13
C ILE A 63 5.12 -8.98 11.07
N THR A 64 5.02 -8.30 12.21
CA THR A 64 5.18 -6.85 12.26
C THR A 64 6.65 -6.43 12.07
N LEU A 65 6.87 -5.20 11.60
CA LEU A 65 8.22 -4.62 11.50
C LEU A 65 8.90 -4.55 12.89
N SER A 66 8.15 -4.27 13.96
CA SER A 66 8.68 -4.28 15.33
C SER A 66 9.16 -5.68 15.72
N ARG A 67 8.36 -6.71 15.44
CA ARG A 67 8.73 -8.09 15.73
C ARG A 67 9.94 -8.55 14.92
N CYS A 68 10.02 -8.13 13.67
CA CYS A 68 11.18 -8.37 12.82
C CYS A 68 12.47 -7.82 13.44
N LYS A 69 12.42 -6.58 13.97
CA LYS A 69 13.54 -5.94 14.68
C LYS A 69 13.89 -6.65 15.99
N GLU A 70 12.90 -7.01 16.81
CA GLU A 70 13.10 -7.77 18.06
C GLU A 70 13.83 -9.10 17.85
N LEU A 71 13.48 -9.79 16.74
CA LEU A 71 14.08 -11.07 16.38
C LEU A 71 15.36 -10.91 15.52
N GLU A 72 15.83 -9.69 15.26
CA GLU A 72 17.01 -9.40 14.43
C GLU A 72 16.95 -10.05 13.04
N LEU A 73 15.75 -10.08 12.43
CA LEU A 73 15.54 -10.61 11.08
C LEU A 73 15.86 -9.51 10.07
N THR A 74 17.01 -9.61 9.45
CA THR A 74 17.46 -8.63 8.44
C THR A 74 16.74 -8.86 7.11
N PRO A 75 16.54 -7.81 6.27
CA PRO A 75 16.08 -7.98 4.91
C PRO A 75 16.94 -9.01 4.16
N GLN A 76 16.31 -9.80 3.30
CA GLN A 76 16.98 -10.82 2.50
C GLN A 76 18.03 -10.24 1.54
N VAL A 77 17.80 -9.00 1.09
CA VAL A 77 18.69 -8.25 0.19
C VAL A 77 18.83 -6.81 0.66
N ASN A 78 19.98 -6.19 0.39
CA ASN A 78 20.22 -4.78 0.72
C ASN A 78 19.41 -3.83 -0.18
N SER A 79 19.14 -4.23 -1.42
CA SER A 79 18.33 -3.47 -2.38
C SER A 79 17.25 -4.38 -2.93
N ASN A 80 16.00 -4.09 -2.61
CA ASN A 80 14.85 -4.85 -3.11
C ASN A 80 14.44 -4.34 -4.49
N THR A 81 14.62 -5.18 -5.51
CA THR A 81 14.26 -4.90 -6.91
C THR A 81 13.03 -5.66 -7.38
N SER A 82 12.29 -6.33 -6.47
CA SER A 82 11.07 -7.05 -6.83
C SER A 82 9.98 -6.06 -7.26
N LEU A 83 9.16 -6.48 -8.23
CA LEU A 83 8.14 -5.64 -8.87
C LEU A 83 7.21 -4.95 -7.85
N LEU A 84 6.75 -5.68 -6.83
CA LEU A 84 5.84 -5.20 -5.80
C LEU A 84 6.54 -4.89 -4.47
N GLY A 85 7.88 -4.99 -4.44
CA GLY A 85 8.68 -4.69 -3.26
C GLY A 85 8.40 -5.62 -2.08
N THR A 86 8.07 -6.89 -2.33
CA THR A 86 7.76 -7.89 -1.29
C THR A 86 8.87 -7.97 -0.25
N PRO A 87 8.57 -7.74 1.03
CA PRO A 87 9.58 -7.48 2.06
C PRO A 87 10.07 -8.77 2.73
N PHE A 88 10.74 -9.63 1.96
CA PHE A 88 11.36 -10.84 2.50
C PHE A 88 12.50 -10.50 3.47
N THR A 89 12.57 -11.27 4.56
CA THR A 89 13.73 -11.31 5.45
C THR A 89 14.56 -12.56 5.17
N VAL A 90 15.70 -12.68 5.88
CA VAL A 90 16.45 -13.94 5.91
C VAL A 90 15.53 -15.09 6.33
N THR A 91 15.68 -16.25 5.71
CA THR A 91 14.89 -17.46 6.05
C THR A 91 15.32 -18.03 7.39
N ILE A 92 14.41 -18.67 8.10
CA ILE A 92 14.64 -19.17 9.45
C ILE A 92 14.09 -20.56 9.68
N ASP A 93 14.67 -21.24 10.70
CA ASP A 93 14.10 -22.43 11.33
C ASP A 93 14.23 -22.32 12.84
N LYS A 94 13.24 -22.81 13.60
CA LYS A 94 13.35 -22.92 15.04
C LYS A 94 14.42 -23.96 15.42
N VAL A 95 15.31 -23.59 16.35
CA VAL A 95 16.43 -24.46 16.76
C VAL A 95 15.94 -25.59 17.67
N GLU A 96 15.27 -25.23 18.76
CA GLU A 96 14.89 -26.21 19.78
C GLU A 96 13.59 -26.96 19.38
N GLY A 97 13.63 -28.28 19.45
CA GLY A 97 12.49 -29.15 19.18
C GLY A 97 12.19 -29.36 17.70
N CYS A 98 13.07 -28.94 16.81
CA CYS A 98 12.99 -29.19 15.36
C CYS A 98 14.10 -30.13 14.90
N THR A 99 13.92 -30.77 13.74
CA THR A 99 14.90 -31.65 13.12
C THR A 99 15.67 -30.92 12.01
N THR A 100 15.27 -31.12 10.73
CA THR A 100 15.92 -30.46 9.58
C THR A 100 15.21 -29.16 9.14
N GLY A 101 14.10 -28.78 9.78
CA GLY A 101 13.34 -27.58 9.45
C GLY A 101 12.30 -27.79 8.34
N VAL A 102 12.35 -28.89 7.57
CA VAL A 102 11.54 -29.08 6.35
C VAL A 102 10.18 -29.70 6.64
N SER A 103 10.07 -30.56 7.67
CA SER A 103 8.82 -31.25 7.98
C SER A 103 7.68 -30.26 8.30
N THR A 104 6.43 -30.68 8.11
CA THR A 104 5.28 -29.83 8.47
C THR A 104 5.27 -29.51 9.97
N ALA A 105 5.77 -30.42 10.81
CA ALA A 105 5.92 -30.21 12.24
C ALA A 105 6.98 -29.12 12.55
N ASP A 106 8.15 -29.18 11.92
CA ASP A 106 9.22 -28.21 12.11
C ASP A 106 8.79 -26.82 11.60
N ARG A 107 8.14 -26.77 10.43
CA ARG A 107 7.62 -25.51 9.87
C ARG A 107 6.54 -24.89 10.74
N ALA A 108 5.59 -25.69 11.24
CA ALA A 108 4.57 -25.22 12.16
C ALA A 108 5.18 -24.70 13.47
N ALA A 109 6.17 -25.41 14.02
CA ALA A 109 6.88 -24.99 15.22
C ALA A 109 7.64 -23.65 15.00
N THR A 110 8.25 -23.48 13.84
CA THR A 110 8.96 -22.24 13.47
C THR A 110 7.99 -21.06 13.34
N ILE A 111 6.87 -21.25 12.60
CA ILE A 111 5.85 -20.19 12.42
C ILE A 111 5.22 -19.83 13.77
N LYS A 112 4.88 -20.83 14.60
CA LYS A 112 4.30 -20.60 15.92
C LYS A 112 5.24 -19.83 16.84
N ALA A 113 6.55 -20.10 16.77
CA ALA A 113 7.56 -19.38 17.55
C ALA A 113 7.69 -17.90 17.15
N LEU A 114 7.37 -17.52 15.92
CA LEU A 114 7.30 -16.09 15.52
C LEU A 114 6.20 -15.34 16.27
N ALA A 115 5.10 -16.01 16.61
CA ALA A 115 3.98 -15.45 17.38
C ALA A 115 4.19 -15.56 18.90
N ASP A 116 5.22 -16.25 19.37
CA ASP A 116 5.52 -16.36 20.81
C ASP A 116 6.33 -15.15 21.27
N PRO A 117 5.77 -14.27 22.14
CA PRO A 117 6.47 -13.09 22.62
C PRO A 117 7.75 -13.41 23.42
N THR A 118 7.91 -14.64 23.89
CA THR A 118 9.12 -15.07 24.63
C THR A 118 10.27 -15.48 23.72
N SER A 119 10.02 -15.70 22.43
CA SER A 119 11.05 -16.05 21.45
C SER A 119 12.03 -14.90 21.25
N LYS A 120 13.31 -15.25 21.19
CA LYS A 120 14.46 -14.35 21.04
C LYS A 120 15.19 -14.62 19.71
N PRO A 121 16.15 -13.76 19.30
CA PRO A 121 16.95 -14.01 18.10
C PRO A 121 17.58 -15.42 18.06
N GLU A 122 18.04 -15.92 19.19
CA GLU A 122 18.70 -17.25 19.31
C GLU A 122 17.72 -18.42 19.19
N THR A 123 16.40 -18.15 19.26
CA THR A 123 15.37 -19.17 19.01
C THR A 123 15.41 -19.70 17.59
N PHE A 124 15.99 -18.92 16.66
CA PHE A 124 15.97 -19.20 15.23
C PHE A 124 17.39 -19.36 14.65
N ALA A 125 17.60 -20.45 13.92
CA ALA A 125 18.71 -20.60 12.98
C ALA A 125 18.47 -19.78 11.71
N ARG A 126 19.54 -19.32 11.07
CA ARG A 126 19.56 -18.58 9.81
C ARG A 126 20.69 -19.13 8.92
N PRO A 127 20.44 -19.51 7.66
CA PRO A 127 19.16 -19.59 6.98
C PRO A 127 18.31 -20.77 7.45
N GLY A 128 17.05 -20.84 7.00
CA GLY A 128 16.10 -21.92 7.28
C GLY A 128 15.10 -22.11 6.14
N HIS A 129 13.92 -22.69 6.43
CA HIS A 129 12.92 -23.09 5.44
C HIS A 129 11.60 -22.33 5.55
N ILE A 130 11.46 -21.40 6.52
CA ILE A 130 10.34 -20.48 6.59
C ILE A 130 10.81 -19.11 6.10
N ASN A 131 9.94 -18.44 5.35
CA ASN A 131 10.16 -17.12 4.75
C ASN A 131 9.38 -16.04 5.54
N PRO A 132 9.99 -15.36 6.52
CA PRO A 132 9.29 -14.27 7.17
C PRO A 132 9.16 -13.07 6.25
N LEU A 133 8.00 -12.37 6.34
CA LEU A 133 7.72 -11.11 5.68
C LEU A 133 7.41 -10.07 6.75
N TYR A 134 7.94 -8.86 6.64
CA TYR A 134 7.52 -7.79 7.54
C TYR A 134 6.43 -6.92 6.91
N ALA A 135 5.28 -6.81 7.61
CA ALA A 135 4.20 -5.92 7.20
C ALA A 135 4.56 -4.45 7.45
N GLN A 136 4.05 -3.57 6.59
CA GLN A 136 4.13 -2.14 6.82
C GLN A 136 3.31 -1.73 8.05
N ASP A 137 3.80 -0.72 8.79
CA ASP A 137 3.02 -0.10 9.86
C ASP A 137 1.71 0.46 9.28
N ASN A 138 0.60 0.36 10.03
CA ASN A 138 -0.78 0.59 9.61
C ASN A 138 -1.41 -0.46 8.68
N GLY A 139 -0.72 -1.57 8.38
CA GLY A 139 -1.31 -2.72 7.69
C GLY A 139 -1.87 -2.38 6.31
N VAL A 140 -3.07 -2.92 5.96
CA VAL A 140 -3.71 -2.70 4.65
C VAL A 140 -4.00 -1.23 4.36
N LEU A 141 -4.11 -0.38 5.39
CA LEU A 141 -4.30 1.05 5.22
C LEU A 141 -3.02 1.77 4.73
N ARG A 142 -1.88 1.11 4.77
CA ARG A 142 -0.59 1.60 4.25
C ARG A 142 -0.20 0.92 2.93
N ARG A 143 -0.41 -0.39 2.83
CA ARG A 143 -0.14 -1.20 1.63
C ARG A 143 -1.22 -2.28 1.49
N ALA A 144 -1.99 -2.21 0.41
CA ALA A 144 -3.09 -3.14 0.13
C ALA A 144 -2.55 -4.50 -0.38
N GLY A 145 -1.82 -5.24 0.47
CA GLY A 145 -1.21 -6.53 0.16
C GLY A 145 -1.57 -7.62 1.15
N HIS A 146 -1.41 -8.89 0.74
CA HIS A 146 -1.72 -10.08 1.56
C HIS A 146 -0.90 -10.12 2.86
N THR A 147 0.36 -9.67 2.85
CA THR A 147 1.21 -9.54 4.03
C THR A 147 0.57 -8.65 5.09
N GLU A 148 0.11 -7.48 4.71
CA GLU A 148 -0.56 -6.51 5.58
C GLU A 148 -1.93 -7.02 6.03
N ALA A 149 -2.71 -7.63 5.11
CA ALA A 149 -4.01 -8.22 5.41
C ALA A 149 -3.89 -9.32 6.48
N SER A 150 -2.84 -10.15 6.41
CA SER A 150 -2.56 -11.19 7.40
C SER A 150 -2.39 -10.64 8.82
N ILE A 151 -1.63 -9.55 8.96
CA ILE A 151 -1.39 -8.91 10.25
C ILE A 151 -2.64 -8.22 10.78
N ASP A 152 -3.41 -7.58 9.90
CA ASP A 152 -4.65 -6.91 10.29
C ASP A 152 -5.73 -7.90 10.73
N LEU A 153 -5.88 -9.02 10.02
CA LEU A 153 -6.78 -10.10 10.44
C LEU A 153 -6.40 -10.63 11.83
N ALA A 154 -5.10 -10.85 12.09
CA ALA A 154 -4.64 -11.29 13.40
C ALA A 154 -4.97 -10.27 14.49
N ARG A 155 -4.69 -8.98 14.28
CA ARG A 155 -5.01 -7.89 15.23
C ARG A 155 -6.51 -7.76 15.48
N LEU A 156 -7.33 -7.72 14.43
CA LEU A 156 -8.78 -7.58 14.54
C LEU A 156 -9.43 -8.81 15.19
N ALA A 157 -8.83 -9.99 15.01
CA ALA A 157 -9.23 -11.21 15.70
C ALA A 157 -8.81 -11.24 17.19
N GLY A 158 -7.99 -10.29 17.67
CA GLY A 158 -7.45 -10.28 19.02
C GLY A 158 -6.33 -11.29 19.26
N LEU A 159 -5.66 -11.73 18.19
CA LEU A 159 -4.54 -12.67 18.20
C LEU A 159 -3.20 -11.94 18.06
N TYR A 160 -2.09 -12.66 18.34
CA TYR A 160 -0.76 -12.09 18.12
C TYR A 160 -0.59 -11.70 16.63
N PRO A 161 -0.04 -10.50 16.32
CA PRO A 161 0.04 -9.99 14.95
C PRO A 161 1.12 -10.70 14.13
N ALA A 162 0.91 -11.98 13.90
CA ALA A 162 1.68 -12.87 13.05
C ALA A 162 0.76 -13.90 12.39
N ALA A 163 1.07 -14.30 11.17
CA ALA A 163 0.27 -15.26 10.41
C ALA A 163 1.16 -16.20 9.57
N ALA A 164 0.53 -17.18 8.95
CA ALA A 164 1.07 -17.91 7.81
C ALA A 164 0.21 -17.62 6.60
N LEU A 165 0.82 -17.45 5.44
CA LEU A 165 0.15 -17.32 4.16
C LEU A 165 0.84 -18.17 3.09
N ILE A 166 0.07 -18.53 2.07
CA ILE A 166 0.55 -19.22 0.87
C ILE A 166 -0.38 -18.90 -0.29
N GLU A 167 0.16 -18.56 -1.45
CA GLU A 167 -0.59 -18.32 -2.67
C GLU A 167 -1.27 -19.59 -3.16
N ILE A 168 -2.46 -19.46 -3.78
CA ILE A 168 -3.25 -20.56 -4.30
C ILE A 168 -3.02 -20.71 -5.80
N MET A 169 -2.48 -21.85 -6.20
CA MET A 169 -2.22 -22.23 -7.58
C MET A 169 -3.14 -23.36 -8.02
N ASN A 170 -3.51 -23.36 -9.30
CA ASN A 170 -4.17 -24.46 -9.96
C ASN A 170 -3.24 -25.68 -10.09
N GLU A 171 -3.80 -26.86 -10.41
CA GLU A 171 -3.01 -28.10 -10.61
C GLU A 171 -2.03 -28.01 -11.77
N ASP A 172 -2.33 -27.18 -12.78
CA ASP A 172 -1.48 -26.94 -13.94
C ASP A 172 -0.33 -25.95 -13.67
N GLY A 173 -0.26 -25.40 -12.44
CA GLY A 173 0.77 -24.44 -12.03
C GLY A 173 0.44 -22.97 -12.34
N THR A 174 -0.73 -22.67 -12.91
CA THR A 174 -1.21 -21.29 -13.06
C THR A 174 -1.80 -20.76 -11.77
N MET A 175 -1.85 -19.43 -11.58
CA MET A 175 -2.47 -18.86 -10.40
C MET A 175 -3.98 -19.03 -10.42
N ALA A 176 -4.58 -19.47 -9.31
CA ALA A 176 -6.02 -19.54 -9.17
C ALA A 176 -6.63 -18.13 -9.14
N ARG A 177 -7.74 -17.95 -9.85
CA ARG A 177 -8.50 -16.70 -9.91
C ARG A 177 -9.87 -16.90 -9.26
N MET A 178 -10.66 -15.84 -9.12
CA MET A 178 -11.95 -15.89 -8.42
C MET A 178 -12.82 -17.13 -8.73
N PRO A 179 -13.01 -17.58 -9.99
CA PRO A 179 -13.82 -18.77 -10.26
C PRO A 179 -13.31 -20.03 -9.55
N GLN A 180 -11.99 -20.29 -9.60
CA GLN A 180 -11.36 -21.44 -8.96
C GLN A 180 -11.32 -21.28 -7.44
N LEU A 181 -11.04 -20.05 -6.94
CA LEU A 181 -11.01 -19.76 -5.50
C LEU A 181 -12.37 -20.01 -4.84
N VAL A 182 -13.47 -19.69 -5.53
CA VAL A 182 -14.84 -19.98 -5.06
C VAL A 182 -15.10 -21.49 -4.95
N GLU A 183 -14.62 -22.28 -5.91
CA GLU A 183 -14.75 -23.75 -5.85
C GLU A 183 -13.93 -24.33 -4.69
N ILE A 184 -12.69 -23.91 -4.53
CA ILE A 184 -11.82 -24.32 -3.42
C ILE A 184 -12.43 -23.94 -2.06
N ALA A 185 -12.99 -22.74 -1.95
CA ALA A 185 -13.65 -22.29 -0.73
C ALA A 185 -14.86 -23.17 -0.38
N LYS A 186 -15.67 -23.53 -1.37
CA LYS A 186 -16.82 -24.44 -1.18
C LYS A 186 -16.36 -25.85 -0.77
N GLU A 187 -15.34 -26.39 -1.45
CA GLU A 187 -14.81 -27.72 -1.17
C GLU A 187 -14.31 -27.84 0.27
N HIS A 188 -13.62 -26.81 0.75
CA HIS A 188 -13.00 -26.81 2.08
C HIS A 188 -13.80 -26.05 3.14
N ASN A 189 -15.00 -25.54 2.80
CA ASN A 189 -15.86 -24.72 3.68
C ASN A 189 -15.11 -23.53 4.29
N LEU A 190 -14.41 -22.76 3.43
CA LEU A 190 -13.64 -21.58 3.82
C LEU A 190 -14.37 -20.29 3.43
N LYS A 191 -14.07 -19.23 4.17
CA LYS A 191 -14.52 -17.88 3.84
C LYS A 191 -13.58 -17.21 2.83
N ILE A 192 -14.16 -16.43 1.91
CA ILE A 192 -13.40 -15.55 1.00
C ILE A 192 -13.74 -14.11 1.31
N ILE A 193 -12.72 -13.29 1.52
CA ILE A 193 -12.82 -11.84 1.67
C ILE A 193 -11.86 -11.13 0.71
N SER A 194 -12.13 -9.85 0.42
CA SER A 194 -11.19 -9.02 -0.34
C SER A 194 -10.38 -8.10 0.58
N ILE A 195 -9.17 -7.76 0.16
CA ILE A 195 -8.37 -6.71 0.82
C ILE A 195 -9.12 -5.38 0.78
N LYS A 196 -9.86 -5.10 -0.28
CA LYS A 196 -10.70 -3.92 -0.41
C LYS A 196 -11.76 -3.83 0.69
N ASP A 197 -12.49 -4.92 0.95
CA ASP A 197 -13.51 -4.96 2.01
C ASP A 197 -12.85 -4.83 3.40
N LEU A 198 -11.65 -5.41 3.60
CA LEU A 198 -10.89 -5.26 4.84
C LEU A 198 -10.44 -3.81 5.05
N ILE A 199 -10.00 -3.11 4.02
CA ILE A 199 -9.69 -1.68 4.06
C ILE A 199 -10.94 -0.88 4.46
N GLU A 200 -12.07 -1.11 3.80
CA GLU A 200 -13.33 -0.42 4.12
C GLU A 200 -13.78 -0.69 5.56
N TYR A 201 -13.65 -1.93 6.02
CA TYR A 201 -13.96 -2.30 7.40
C TYR A 201 -13.10 -1.53 8.41
N ARG A 202 -11.77 -1.47 8.18
CA ARG A 202 -10.86 -0.73 9.03
C ARG A 202 -11.12 0.77 9.01
N LEU A 203 -11.36 1.35 7.84
CA LEU A 203 -11.67 2.78 7.69
C LEU A 203 -12.99 3.19 8.37
N LYS A 204 -13.95 2.27 8.52
CA LYS A 204 -15.17 2.51 9.30
C LYS A 204 -14.91 2.52 10.81
N GLN A 205 -13.93 1.75 11.28
CA GLN A 205 -13.63 1.62 12.71
C GLN A 205 -12.46 2.51 13.18
N GLU A 206 -11.53 2.80 12.28
CA GLU A 206 -10.31 3.54 12.58
C GLU A 206 -10.18 4.71 11.61
N SER A 207 -10.09 5.93 12.14
CA SER A 207 -9.67 7.07 11.32
C SER A 207 -8.16 7.23 11.37
N LEU A 208 -7.50 7.28 10.20
CA LEU A 208 -6.04 7.52 10.07
C LEU A 208 -5.66 8.95 10.40
N VAL A 209 -6.61 9.87 10.28
CA VAL A 209 -6.37 11.30 10.44
C VAL A 209 -7.35 11.93 11.44
N GLU A 210 -6.92 12.98 12.10
CA GLU A 210 -7.72 13.88 12.88
C GLU A 210 -8.05 15.09 12.03
N LYS A 211 -9.34 15.38 11.84
CA LYS A 211 -9.83 16.54 11.10
C LYS A 211 -9.78 17.78 11.97
N GLY A 212 -9.17 18.86 11.48
CA GLY A 212 -9.15 20.16 12.14
C GLY A 212 -10.29 21.08 11.72
N GLU A 213 -10.18 22.36 12.10
CA GLU A 213 -11.20 23.39 11.83
C GLU A 213 -11.20 23.78 10.35
N GLU A 214 -12.39 23.99 9.81
CA GLU A 214 -12.57 24.52 8.46
C GLU A 214 -12.48 26.05 8.48
N VAL A 215 -11.69 26.60 7.56
CA VAL A 215 -11.52 28.06 7.41
C VAL A 215 -11.68 28.50 5.96
N ASP A 216 -12.08 29.75 5.78
CA ASP A 216 -12.12 30.40 4.49
C ASP A 216 -10.72 30.75 4.01
N MET A 217 -10.39 30.42 2.75
CA MET A 217 -9.04 30.59 2.18
C MET A 217 -9.10 31.25 0.80
N PRO A 218 -9.11 32.58 0.73
CA PRO A 218 -8.90 33.28 -0.53
C PRO A 218 -7.43 33.17 -0.98
N THR A 219 -7.22 32.85 -2.26
CA THR A 219 -5.89 32.69 -2.86
C THR A 219 -5.83 33.43 -4.22
N GLU A 220 -4.62 33.63 -4.76
CA GLU A 220 -4.44 34.18 -6.11
C GLU A 220 -5.02 33.27 -7.21
N HIS A 221 -5.27 31.97 -6.91
CA HIS A 221 -5.69 30.98 -7.88
C HIS A 221 -7.13 30.50 -7.68
N GLY A 222 -7.88 31.16 -6.79
CA GLY A 222 -9.27 30.85 -6.48
C GLY A 222 -9.59 31.00 -5.00
N HIS A 223 -10.87 30.81 -4.69
CA HIS A 223 -11.40 30.92 -3.34
C HIS A 223 -11.86 29.55 -2.86
N PHE A 224 -11.29 29.05 -1.77
CA PHE A 224 -11.46 27.70 -1.25
C PHE A 224 -11.84 27.73 0.23
N ARG A 225 -12.38 26.62 0.71
CA ARG A 225 -12.41 26.25 2.12
C ARG A 225 -11.20 25.38 2.40
N LEU A 226 -10.47 25.63 3.47
CA LEU A 226 -9.30 24.86 3.88
C LEU A 226 -9.63 24.05 5.14
N ILE A 227 -9.31 22.76 5.13
CA ILE A 227 -9.39 21.89 6.30
C ILE A 227 -8.02 21.23 6.49
N PRO A 228 -7.36 21.43 7.65
CA PRO A 228 -6.16 20.68 7.99
C PRO A 228 -6.53 19.30 8.54
N PHE A 229 -5.64 18.33 8.31
CA PHE A 229 -5.74 16.96 8.81
C PHE A 229 -4.41 16.55 9.42
N ARG A 230 -4.43 16.00 10.64
CA ARG A 230 -3.24 15.45 11.30
C ARG A 230 -3.23 13.94 11.17
N GLN A 231 -2.18 13.37 10.58
CA GLN A 231 -1.98 11.93 10.50
C GLN A 231 -1.61 11.39 11.89
N LYS A 232 -2.41 10.44 12.41
CA LYS A 232 -2.26 9.94 13.79
C LYS A 232 -0.98 9.14 14.01
N SER A 233 -0.45 8.49 12.97
CA SER A 233 0.72 7.60 13.08
C SER A 233 2.05 8.33 13.23
N ASN A 234 2.19 9.54 12.68
CA ASN A 234 3.46 10.27 12.62
C ASN A 234 3.35 11.77 12.93
N GLY A 235 2.11 12.27 13.16
CA GLY A 235 1.85 13.67 13.48
C GLY A 235 1.96 14.63 12.30
N LEU A 236 2.19 14.16 11.07
CA LEU A 236 2.25 15.02 9.89
C LEU A 236 0.90 15.68 9.63
N GLU A 237 0.94 16.94 9.21
CA GLU A 237 -0.25 17.71 8.88
C GLU A 237 -0.41 17.82 7.37
N HIS A 238 -1.62 17.56 6.89
CA HIS A 238 -2.04 17.60 5.50
C HIS A 238 -3.17 18.58 5.35
N ILE A 239 -3.48 18.99 4.13
CA ILE A 239 -4.50 20.01 3.87
C ILE A 239 -5.45 19.50 2.78
N ALA A 240 -6.76 19.75 2.96
CA ALA A 240 -7.72 19.73 1.88
C ALA A 240 -8.16 21.16 1.56
N LEU A 241 -8.04 21.57 0.28
CA LEU A 241 -8.68 22.76 -0.28
C LEU A 241 -9.94 22.32 -1.02
N ILE A 242 -11.07 22.88 -0.64
CA ILE A 242 -12.40 22.45 -1.10
C ILE A 242 -13.09 23.62 -1.79
N LYS A 243 -13.67 23.37 -2.96
CA LYS A 243 -14.52 24.29 -3.70
C LYS A 243 -15.89 23.67 -3.95
N GLY A 244 -16.97 24.39 -3.66
CA GLY A 244 -18.34 23.96 -3.92
C GLY A 244 -18.83 22.83 -2.98
N GLU A 245 -19.95 22.19 -3.39
CA GLU A 245 -20.59 21.10 -2.69
C GLU A 245 -21.01 20.03 -3.71
N TRP A 246 -21.14 18.77 -3.28
CA TRP A 246 -21.50 17.64 -4.13
C TRP A 246 -22.31 16.60 -3.36
N ASN A 247 -22.98 15.75 -4.11
CA ASN A 247 -23.68 14.58 -3.60
C ASN A 247 -22.74 13.36 -3.58
N GLU A 248 -23.04 12.36 -2.76
CA GLU A 248 -22.22 11.15 -2.56
C GLU A 248 -21.86 10.42 -3.86
N ASP A 249 -22.79 10.37 -4.82
CA ASP A 249 -22.60 9.70 -6.11
C ASP A 249 -22.01 10.60 -7.23
N GLU A 250 -21.81 11.86 -6.96
CA GLU A 250 -21.33 12.83 -7.96
C GLU A 250 -19.80 12.71 -8.15
N PRO A 251 -19.31 12.56 -9.41
CA PRO A 251 -17.87 12.59 -9.68
C PRO A 251 -17.27 13.98 -9.44
N VAL A 252 -16.37 14.09 -8.47
CA VAL A 252 -15.74 15.34 -8.06
C VAL A 252 -14.38 15.50 -8.73
N LEU A 253 -14.00 16.69 -9.16
CA LEU A 253 -12.67 16.97 -9.67
C LEU A 253 -11.66 17.00 -8.52
N VAL A 254 -10.64 16.11 -8.57
CA VAL A 254 -9.71 15.91 -7.46
C VAL A 254 -8.25 16.00 -7.92
N ARG A 255 -7.44 16.72 -7.16
CA ARG A 255 -5.97 16.64 -7.24
C ARG A 255 -5.41 16.15 -5.91
N VAL A 256 -4.66 15.06 -5.93
CA VAL A 256 -3.80 14.65 -4.81
C VAL A 256 -2.39 15.13 -5.11
N HIS A 257 -1.91 16.12 -4.36
CA HIS A 257 -0.62 16.77 -4.53
C HIS A 257 0.30 16.42 -3.36
N SER A 258 1.46 15.84 -3.63
CA SER A 258 2.50 15.65 -2.60
C SER A 258 3.39 16.88 -2.55
N SER A 259 3.65 17.39 -1.35
CA SER A 259 4.44 18.62 -1.13
C SER A 259 5.78 18.60 -1.86
N CYS A 260 6.13 19.72 -2.39
CA CYS A 260 7.42 19.99 -3.00
C CYS A 260 7.86 21.40 -2.61
N MET A 261 8.45 21.56 -1.44
CA MET A 261 8.83 22.87 -0.89
C MET A 261 9.58 23.74 -1.90
N THR A 262 10.50 23.15 -2.65
CA THR A 262 11.30 23.87 -3.65
C THR A 262 10.45 24.35 -4.82
N GLY A 263 9.50 23.56 -5.31
CA GLY A 263 8.62 23.92 -6.42
C GLY A 263 7.43 24.76 -5.99
N ASP A 264 6.74 24.35 -4.92
CA ASP A 264 5.47 24.94 -4.51
C ASP A 264 5.66 26.31 -3.84
N ILE A 265 6.75 26.49 -3.06
CA ILE A 265 7.01 27.75 -2.31
C ILE A 265 8.04 28.62 -3.01
N PHE A 266 9.18 28.02 -3.45
CA PHE A 266 10.29 28.79 -3.99
C PHE A 266 10.30 28.88 -5.52
N GLY A 267 9.31 28.30 -6.22
CA GLY A 267 9.20 28.37 -7.67
C GLY A 267 10.38 27.73 -8.41
N SER A 268 10.97 26.65 -7.86
CA SER A 268 12.08 25.97 -8.50
C SER A 268 11.72 25.50 -9.90
N GLN A 269 12.56 25.83 -10.87
CA GLN A 269 12.39 25.42 -12.26
C GLN A 269 12.90 23.99 -12.55
N ARG A 270 13.47 23.28 -11.55
CA ARG A 270 13.93 21.89 -11.67
C ARG A 270 12.78 20.86 -11.74
N CYS A 271 11.56 21.28 -11.41
CA CYS A 271 10.35 20.44 -11.46
C CYS A 271 9.15 21.28 -11.93
N ASP A 272 8.05 20.60 -12.16
CA ASP A 272 6.77 21.15 -12.58
C ASP A 272 5.73 21.24 -11.43
N CYS A 273 6.13 20.93 -10.17
CA CYS A 273 5.20 20.75 -9.05
C CYS A 273 4.37 21.99 -8.74
N GLY A 274 5.00 23.15 -8.53
CA GLY A 274 4.28 24.40 -8.22
C GLY A 274 3.32 24.80 -9.34
N ALA A 275 3.77 24.74 -10.60
CA ALA A 275 2.93 25.05 -11.75
C ALA A 275 1.72 24.10 -11.84
N GLN A 276 1.91 22.79 -11.61
CA GLN A 276 0.81 21.82 -11.55
C GLN A 276 -0.16 22.10 -10.41
N LEU A 277 0.32 22.52 -9.24
CA LEU A 277 -0.54 22.89 -8.11
C LEU A 277 -1.42 24.08 -8.46
N HIS A 278 -0.82 25.16 -8.94
CA HIS A 278 -1.53 26.39 -9.32
C HIS A 278 -2.54 26.16 -10.44
N GLU A 279 -2.18 25.37 -11.45
CA GLU A 279 -3.08 25.05 -12.55
C GLU A 279 -4.27 24.16 -12.09
N ALA A 280 -4.03 23.21 -11.20
CA ALA A 280 -5.11 22.43 -10.59
C ALA A 280 -6.05 23.30 -9.75
N MET A 281 -5.51 24.29 -9.00
CA MET A 281 -6.33 25.25 -8.26
C MET A 281 -7.23 26.05 -9.18
N LYS A 282 -6.67 26.62 -10.27
CA LYS A 282 -7.44 27.38 -11.26
C LYS A 282 -8.52 26.54 -11.92
N LEU A 283 -8.18 25.31 -12.34
CA LEU A 283 -9.13 24.41 -12.99
C LEU A 283 -10.31 24.07 -12.07
N ILE A 284 -10.04 23.79 -10.78
CA ILE A 284 -11.09 23.54 -9.79
C ILE A 284 -11.92 24.80 -9.53
N ASP A 285 -11.27 25.97 -9.44
CA ASP A 285 -11.98 27.23 -9.24
C ASP A 285 -12.92 27.55 -10.41
N GLN A 286 -12.47 27.37 -11.65
CA GLN A 286 -13.26 27.56 -12.88
C GLN A 286 -14.40 26.53 -12.98
N THR A 287 -14.17 25.28 -12.55
CA THR A 287 -15.19 24.23 -12.53
C THR A 287 -16.26 24.51 -11.46
N GLY A 288 -15.93 25.29 -10.43
CA GLY A 288 -16.78 25.62 -9.30
C GLY A 288 -16.93 24.48 -8.26
N LYS A 289 -16.41 23.28 -8.53
CA LYS A 289 -16.46 22.12 -7.65
C LYS A 289 -15.18 21.29 -7.72
N GLY A 290 -14.61 20.95 -6.58
CA GLY A 290 -13.45 20.07 -6.53
C GLY A 290 -12.68 20.12 -5.23
N VAL A 291 -11.68 19.24 -5.12
CA VAL A 291 -10.81 19.09 -3.95
C VAL A 291 -9.36 19.00 -4.35
N ILE A 292 -8.49 19.73 -3.65
CA ILE A 292 -7.05 19.47 -3.65
C ILE A 292 -6.68 18.89 -2.30
N VAL A 293 -6.13 17.68 -2.28
CA VAL A 293 -5.49 17.13 -1.10
C VAL A 293 -3.99 17.37 -1.22
N TYR A 294 -3.47 18.24 -0.35
CA TYR A 294 -2.04 18.54 -0.26
C TYR A 294 -1.41 17.71 0.84
N LEU A 295 -0.64 16.70 0.44
CA LEU A 295 0.00 15.76 1.34
C LEU A 295 1.42 16.20 1.69
N ASN A 296 1.73 16.32 2.96
CA ASN A 296 3.07 16.63 3.45
C ASN A 296 3.99 15.38 3.32
N GLN A 297 4.37 15.05 2.08
CA GLN A 297 5.19 13.89 1.69
C GLN A 297 6.29 14.33 0.73
N GLU A 298 7.18 15.20 1.23
CA GLU A 298 8.27 15.81 0.47
C GLU A 298 9.17 14.76 -0.20
N GLY A 299 9.58 15.06 -1.44
CA GLY A 299 10.48 14.19 -2.19
C GLY A 299 9.92 12.81 -2.50
N ARG A 300 8.58 12.66 -2.65
CA ARG A 300 7.87 11.37 -2.76
C ARG A 300 7.99 10.50 -1.51
N GLY A 301 8.02 11.11 -0.32
CA GLY A 301 8.11 10.41 0.96
C GLY A 301 9.52 10.29 1.55
N ILE A 302 10.58 10.61 0.79
CA ILE A 302 11.97 10.52 1.29
C ILE A 302 12.43 11.71 2.13
N GLY A 303 11.63 12.77 2.17
CA GLY A 303 11.92 14.01 2.89
C GLY A 303 12.87 14.95 2.18
N LEU A 304 12.92 16.21 2.66
CA LEU A 304 13.68 17.30 2.01
C LEU A 304 15.19 17.00 1.98
N MET A 305 15.77 16.52 3.07
CA MET A 305 17.22 16.26 3.14
C MET A 305 17.67 15.22 2.11
N ASN A 306 16.93 14.13 1.96
CA ASN A 306 17.29 13.10 0.99
C ASN A 306 16.98 13.54 -0.44
N LYS A 307 15.93 14.35 -0.65
CA LYS A 307 15.69 15.00 -1.94
C LYS A 307 16.86 15.89 -2.38
N MET A 308 17.48 16.63 -1.45
CA MET A 308 18.68 17.45 -1.77
C MET A 308 19.88 16.54 -2.11
N ARG A 309 20.06 15.42 -1.43
CA ARG A 309 21.08 14.41 -1.78
C ARG A 309 20.81 13.84 -3.18
N ALA A 310 19.56 13.49 -3.50
CA ALA A 310 19.18 13.03 -4.83
C ALA A 310 19.45 14.11 -5.91
N TYR A 311 19.18 15.38 -5.64
CA TYR A 311 19.53 16.48 -6.54
C TYR A 311 21.05 16.56 -6.80
N LYS A 312 21.88 16.31 -5.77
CA LYS A 312 23.32 16.29 -5.93
C LYS A 312 23.78 15.16 -6.87
N LEU A 313 23.26 13.96 -6.68
CA LEU A 313 23.51 12.84 -7.57
C LEU A 313 23.03 13.08 -9.02
N GLN A 314 21.91 13.79 -9.19
CA GLN A 314 21.43 14.21 -10.51
C GLN A 314 22.36 15.22 -11.19
N GLU A 315 22.98 16.14 -10.45
CA GLU A 315 24.01 17.04 -10.96
C GLU A 315 25.27 16.27 -11.44
N GLU A 316 25.52 15.13 -10.87
CA GLU A 316 26.60 14.21 -11.24
C GLU A 316 26.22 13.26 -12.39
N GLY A 317 25.00 13.39 -12.95
CA GLY A 317 24.54 12.70 -14.16
C GLY A 317 23.53 11.58 -13.96
N MET A 318 23.17 11.20 -12.72
CA MET A 318 22.12 10.22 -12.47
C MET A 318 20.76 10.75 -12.88
N ASP A 319 19.81 9.87 -13.18
CA ASP A 319 18.40 10.25 -13.26
C ASP A 319 17.70 10.19 -11.88
N THR A 320 16.44 10.61 -11.83
CA THR A 320 15.70 10.70 -10.57
C THR A 320 15.47 9.33 -9.91
N VAL A 321 15.26 8.28 -10.71
CA VAL A 321 15.01 6.92 -10.22
C VAL A 321 16.29 6.34 -9.65
N ASP A 322 17.38 6.40 -10.42
CA ASP A 322 18.69 5.88 -10.03
C ASP A 322 19.24 6.61 -8.80
N ALA A 323 19.04 7.94 -8.70
CA ALA A 323 19.44 8.70 -7.53
C ALA A 323 18.70 8.25 -6.26
N ASN A 324 17.40 7.96 -6.33
CA ASN A 324 16.63 7.43 -5.18
C ASN A 324 17.10 6.03 -4.80
N LEU A 325 17.29 5.14 -5.76
CA LEU A 325 17.78 3.78 -5.52
C LEU A 325 19.18 3.78 -4.89
N CYS A 326 20.07 4.65 -5.37
CA CYS A 326 21.42 4.82 -4.80
C CYS A 326 21.39 5.26 -3.31
N LEU A 327 20.37 6.01 -2.93
CA LEU A 327 20.14 6.44 -1.55
C LEU A 327 19.39 5.40 -0.69
N GLY A 328 19.06 4.22 -1.25
CA GLY A 328 18.37 3.14 -0.56
C GLY A 328 16.84 3.30 -0.47
N PHE A 329 16.23 4.18 -1.28
CA PHE A 329 14.79 4.39 -1.35
C PHE A 329 14.19 3.74 -2.59
N LYS A 330 12.89 3.43 -2.54
CA LYS A 330 12.10 3.07 -3.73
C LYS A 330 11.91 4.29 -4.63
N ALA A 331 11.49 4.05 -5.87
CA ALA A 331 11.12 5.13 -6.80
C ALA A 331 9.96 6.00 -6.27
N ASP A 332 9.08 5.41 -5.45
CA ASP A 332 7.92 6.07 -4.83
C ASP A 332 7.67 5.48 -3.43
N GLU A 333 7.80 6.31 -2.38
CA GLU A 333 7.56 5.97 -0.97
C GLU A 333 6.28 6.63 -0.43
N ARG A 334 5.41 7.17 -1.30
CA ARG A 334 4.21 7.90 -0.87
C ARG A 334 3.16 6.98 -0.26
N ASP A 335 2.46 7.52 0.74
CA ASP A 335 1.29 6.93 1.38
C ASP A 335 0.01 7.44 0.70
N TYR A 336 -0.63 6.60 -0.08
CA TYR A 336 -1.90 6.94 -0.74
C TYR A 336 -3.11 6.73 0.17
N GLY A 337 -3.00 5.90 1.21
CA GLY A 337 -4.07 5.62 2.16
C GLY A 337 -4.53 6.86 2.93
N VAL A 338 -3.58 7.69 3.36
CA VAL A 338 -3.91 8.98 4.02
C VAL A 338 -4.66 9.92 3.08
N GLY A 339 -4.25 9.99 1.81
CA GLY A 339 -4.93 10.81 0.82
C GLY A 339 -6.35 10.32 0.54
N ALA A 340 -6.55 9.02 0.45
CA ALA A 340 -7.85 8.41 0.27
C ALA A 340 -8.78 8.64 1.47
N GLU A 341 -8.26 8.50 2.69
CA GLU A 341 -9.02 8.77 3.91
C GLU A 341 -9.47 10.24 4.00
N ILE A 342 -8.57 11.18 3.70
CA ILE A 342 -8.92 12.62 3.65
C ILE A 342 -10.05 12.87 2.64
N LEU A 343 -9.96 12.29 1.43
CA LEU A 343 -11.00 12.42 0.41
C LEU A 343 -12.35 11.87 0.89
N ARG A 344 -12.38 10.72 1.54
CA ARG A 344 -13.61 10.15 2.13
C ARG A 344 -14.21 11.05 3.21
N GLN A 345 -13.38 11.60 4.10
CA GLN A 345 -13.83 12.49 5.18
C GLN A 345 -14.39 13.83 4.68
N VAL A 346 -14.00 14.26 3.47
CA VAL A 346 -14.60 15.43 2.81
C VAL A 346 -15.74 15.03 1.85
N GLY A 347 -16.19 13.76 1.87
CA GLY A 347 -17.36 13.27 1.14
C GLY A 347 -17.10 12.93 -0.34
N VAL A 348 -15.85 12.69 -0.74
CA VAL A 348 -15.51 12.25 -2.11
C VAL A 348 -15.46 10.73 -2.16
N HIS A 349 -16.34 10.11 -2.95
CA HIS A 349 -16.36 8.67 -3.22
C HIS A 349 -16.07 8.35 -4.69
N LYS A 350 -16.54 9.22 -5.59
CA LYS A 350 -16.28 9.14 -7.03
C LYS A 350 -15.52 10.38 -7.46
N MET A 351 -14.52 10.23 -8.33
CA MET A 351 -13.70 11.36 -8.72
C MET A 351 -13.29 11.35 -10.19
N ARG A 352 -13.07 12.55 -10.70
CA ARG A 352 -12.31 12.86 -11.91
C ARG A 352 -10.91 13.27 -11.45
N LEU A 353 -9.92 12.40 -11.62
CA LEU A 353 -8.61 12.59 -11.01
C LEU A 353 -7.68 13.40 -11.92
N ILE A 354 -7.21 14.55 -11.44
CA ILE A 354 -6.19 15.36 -12.13
C ILE A 354 -4.82 14.69 -11.91
N THR A 355 -4.36 13.91 -12.89
CA THR A 355 -3.07 13.23 -12.83
C THR A 355 -2.59 12.77 -14.20
N ASN A 356 -1.25 12.73 -14.38
CA ASN A 356 -0.59 12.05 -15.49
C ASN A 356 0.13 10.77 -15.02
N ASN A 357 -0.01 10.41 -13.73
CA ASN A 357 0.66 9.26 -13.11
C ASN A 357 -0.31 8.08 -12.92
N PRO A 358 -0.18 6.98 -13.67
CA PRO A 358 -1.06 5.82 -13.53
C PRO A 358 -0.95 5.12 -12.17
N VAL A 359 0.22 5.15 -11.51
CA VAL A 359 0.41 4.54 -10.19
C VAL A 359 -0.45 5.22 -9.12
N LYS A 360 -0.68 6.54 -9.22
CA LYS A 360 -1.59 7.25 -8.32
C LYS A 360 -3.03 6.76 -8.42
N ARG A 361 -3.47 6.40 -9.62
CA ARG A 361 -4.79 5.86 -9.86
C ARG A 361 -4.98 4.55 -9.11
N ILE A 362 -4.13 3.58 -9.36
CA ILE A 362 -4.14 2.26 -8.70
C ILE A 362 -4.10 2.42 -7.18
N GLY A 363 -3.22 3.30 -6.69
CA GLY A 363 -3.08 3.58 -5.27
C GLY A 363 -4.36 4.08 -4.61
N LEU A 364 -5.18 4.91 -5.27
CA LEU A 364 -6.43 5.44 -4.70
C LEU A 364 -7.60 4.46 -4.85
N GLU A 365 -7.69 3.75 -5.99
CA GLU A 365 -8.72 2.73 -6.24
C GLU A 365 -8.63 1.58 -5.24
N SER A 366 -7.42 1.17 -4.85
CA SER A 366 -7.18 0.15 -3.82
C SER A 366 -7.76 0.51 -2.44
N TYR A 367 -8.08 1.79 -2.20
CA TYR A 367 -8.72 2.27 -0.96
C TYR A 367 -10.22 2.57 -1.10
N GLY A 368 -10.87 1.97 -2.09
CA GLY A 368 -12.33 2.04 -2.25
C GLY A 368 -12.85 3.34 -2.85
N LEU A 369 -11.99 4.16 -3.48
CA LEU A 369 -12.39 5.32 -4.26
C LEU A 369 -12.61 4.93 -5.72
N THR A 370 -13.62 5.50 -6.36
CA THR A 370 -13.92 5.23 -7.77
C THR A 370 -13.38 6.37 -8.65
N ILE A 371 -12.47 6.07 -9.57
CA ILE A 371 -11.97 7.04 -10.55
C ILE A 371 -12.75 6.87 -11.86
N THR A 372 -13.59 7.86 -12.17
CA THR A 372 -14.44 7.85 -13.38
C THR A 372 -13.72 8.41 -14.59
N GLU A 373 -12.73 9.28 -14.40
CA GLU A 373 -12.01 9.96 -15.47
C GLU A 373 -10.62 10.38 -15.00
N ASN A 374 -9.62 10.27 -15.89
CA ASN A 374 -8.32 10.92 -15.71
C ASN A 374 -8.31 12.26 -16.45
N VAL A 375 -8.06 13.34 -15.72
CA VAL A 375 -7.90 14.69 -16.27
C VAL A 375 -6.39 14.98 -16.34
N GLY A 376 -5.85 15.09 -17.56
CA GLY A 376 -4.46 15.42 -17.78
C GLY A 376 -4.16 16.86 -17.34
N ILE A 377 -2.94 17.07 -16.82
CA ILE A 377 -2.43 18.40 -16.54
C ILE A 377 -1.00 18.48 -17.07
N GLU A 378 -0.81 19.24 -18.12
CA GLU A 378 0.47 19.37 -18.78
C GLU A 378 1.03 20.79 -18.59
N ILE A 379 2.28 20.85 -18.20
CA ILE A 379 3.04 22.09 -18.03
C ILE A 379 4.15 22.06 -19.05
N GLU A 380 4.30 23.14 -19.81
CA GLU A 380 5.35 23.27 -20.81
C GLU A 380 6.74 23.06 -20.20
N PRO A 381 7.57 22.19 -20.80
CA PRO A 381 8.93 21.97 -20.35
C PRO A 381 9.76 23.25 -20.45
N ASN A 382 10.71 23.42 -19.52
CA ASN A 382 11.72 24.45 -19.59
C ASN A 382 13.13 23.81 -19.69
N SER A 383 14.16 24.63 -19.93
CA SER A 383 15.55 24.15 -20.09
C SER A 383 16.10 23.41 -18.84
N TYR A 384 15.52 23.61 -17.66
CA TYR A 384 16.00 23.00 -16.41
C TYR A 384 15.24 21.71 -16.06
N ASN A 385 13.98 21.54 -16.48
CA ASN A 385 13.15 20.39 -16.11
C ASN A 385 12.88 19.39 -17.26
N SER A 386 13.28 19.69 -18.48
CA SER A 386 13.04 18.84 -19.66
C SER A 386 13.50 17.39 -19.41
N ARG A 387 14.74 17.19 -18.95
CA ARG A 387 15.27 15.85 -18.61
C ARG A 387 14.45 15.15 -17.52
N TYR A 388 14.01 15.89 -16.51
CA TYR A 388 13.17 15.34 -15.43
C TYR A 388 11.79 14.88 -15.96
N LEU A 389 11.17 15.64 -16.86
CA LEU A 389 9.88 15.29 -17.44
C LEU A 389 10.02 14.09 -18.40
N HIS A 390 11.10 13.98 -19.17
CA HIS A 390 11.41 12.78 -19.97
C HIS A 390 11.57 11.56 -19.09
N THR A 391 12.31 11.62 -17.97
CA THR A 391 12.43 10.51 -17.03
C THR A 391 11.06 10.09 -16.46
N LYS A 392 10.15 11.03 -16.17
CA LYS A 392 8.79 10.71 -15.75
C LYS A 392 8.03 9.93 -16.82
N ALA A 393 8.11 10.33 -18.08
CA ALA A 393 7.41 9.66 -19.17
C ALA A 393 8.00 8.28 -19.44
N GLU A 394 9.32 8.16 -19.59
CA GLU A 394 9.99 6.95 -20.06
C GLU A 394 10.14 5.88 -18.99
N ARG A 395 10.45 6.28 -17.74
CA ARG A 395 10.78 5.34 -16.64
C ARG A 395 9.69 5.20 -15.59
N MET A 396 8.73 6.12 -15.54
CA MET A 396 7.67 6.12 -14.52
C MET A 396 6.26 6.04 -15.12
N GLY A 397 6.15 5.82 -16.44
CA GLY A 397 4.90 5.60 -17.14
C GLY A 397 3.93 6.79 -17.15
N HIS A 398 4.43 8.03 -16.92
CA HIS A 398 3.59 9.21 -17.00
C HIS A 398 3.11 9.47 -18.43
N THR A 399 1.84 9.78 -18.60
CA THR A 399 1.25 10.21 -19.87
C THR A 399 1.56 11.69 -20.08
N LEU A 400 2.69 11.98 -20.70
CA LEU A 400 3.12 13.34 -21.09
C LEU A 400 3.34 13.39 -22.58
N HIS A 401 2.87 14.44 -23.23
CA HIS A 401 3.09 14.65 -24.67
C HIS A 401 4.17 15.71 -24.84
N PHE A 402 5.24 15.37 -25.54
CA PHE A 402 6.27 16.32 -25.93
C PHE A 402 6.09 16.63 -27.42
N GLU A 403 6.09 17.90 -27.78
CA GLU A 403 6.21 18.26 -29.19
C GLU A 403 7.54 17.67 -29.73
N LYS A 404 7.47 16.99 -30.87
CA LYS A 404 8.69 16.52 -31.54
C LYS A 404 9.45 17.72 -32.04
N GLU A 405 10.66 17.93 -31.50
CA GLU A 405 11.64 18.84 -32.10
C GLU A 405 11.99 18.44 -33.55
#